data_1eb1a73092283e0ff68c0e28a5385f0f
#
_entry.id   1eb1a73092283e0ff68c0e28a5385f0f
#
_cell.length_a   1.000
_cell.length_b   1.000
_cell.length_c   1.000
_cell.angle_alpha   90.00
_cell.angle_beta   90.00
_cell.angle_gamma   90.00
#
_symmetry.space_group_name_H-M   'P 1'
#
loop_
_entity.id
_entity.type
_entity.pdbx_description
1 polymer ?
#
loop_
_entity_poly.entity_id
_entity_poly.type
_entity_poly.pdbx_seq_one_letter_code
_entity_poly.pdbx_strand_id
1 'polypeptide(L)'
;TSHGVFLEPPAFGVVIGEPLADPTTAVLDDGRIRLYAYAQGIGIVSAVSDNGLTFTEEPGVRIPGIEAGQPRVWRLPDGRWRLYVSKMMEIASFTSEDGLIFTKDSGNRLTAEAAGLPAISSPAIVEVESGRWRMYYSTLAIPGAGPGGKRSGSATSTDLLTWTVDPGWRLGEGAPYLTDSAEHPFPVLDEDGTVSLFYGKFRASPGGAPDGLYRAISADGLTFTEEAYTGLYFGNDPEVLRLPTGNRIVYYGDFDPAIGG
;
A
#
# COMPACT_ATOMS: atom_id res chain seq x y z
N THR A 1 7.00 19.57 3.63
CA THR A 1 8.20 19.87 2.83
C THR A 1 8.39 18.71 1.86
N SER A 2 8.46 18.99 0.54
CA SER A 2 8.87 17.99 -0.46
C SER A 2 10.37 17.83 -0.44
N HIS A 3 10.86 16.62 -0.51
CA HIS A 3 12.29 16.27 -0.53
C HIS A 3 12.78 15.78 -1.91
N GLY A 4 11.89 15.73 -2.91
CA GLY A 4 12.21 15.30 -4.27
C GLY A 4 12.07 13.80 -4.49
N VAL A 5 12.59 13.30 -5.61
CA VAL A 5 12.57 11.90 -6.01
C VAL A 5 13.73 11.16 -5.33
N PHE A 6 13.46 9.97 -4.78
CA PHE A 6 14.45 9.17 -4.04
C PHE A 6 14.95 7.96 -4.83
N LEU A 7 14.07 7.39 -5.64
CA LEU A 7 14.36 6.27 -6.53
C LEU A 7 13.56 6.48 -7.82
N GLU A 8 14.23 6.31 -8.94
CA GLU A 8 13.62 6.40 -10.27
C GLU A 8 14.23 5.37 -11.20
N PRO A 9 13.58 4.99 -12.31
CA PRO A 9 14.29 4.28 -13.36
C PRO A 9 15.52 5.10 -13.83
N PRO A 10 16.74 4.52 -13.93
CA PRO A 10 17.05 3.10 -14.04
C PRO A 10 17.50 2.40 -12.73
N ALA A 11 17.07 2.87 -11.55
CA ALA A 11 17.38 2.15 -10.30
C ALA A 11 16.99 0.67 -10.43
N PHE A 12 17.78 -0.21 -9.83
CA PHE A 12 17.64 -1.68 -9.91
C PHE A 12 17.70 -2.26 -11.34
N GLY A 13 18.08 -1.48 -12.35
CA GLY A 13 18.09 -1.90 -13.75
C GLY A 13 16.71 -1.85 -14.41
N VAL A 14 15.75 -1.13 -13.85
CA VAL A 14 14.46 -0.86 -14.48
C VAL A 14 14.66 -0.03 -15.72
N VAL A 15 14.01 -0.41 -16.82
CA VAL A 15 14.07 0.33 -18.09
C VAL A 15 13.33 1.66 -17.95
N ILE A 16 13.90 2.75 -18.45
CA ILE A 16 13.23 4.05 -18.49
C ILE A 16 11.88 3.90 -19.21
N GLY A 17 10.80 4.38 -18.60
CA GLY A 17 9.44 4.23 -19.07
C GLY A 17 8.67 3.05 -18.45
N GLU A 18 9.36 2.19 -17.68
CA GLU A 18 8.73 1.09 -16.95
C GLU A 18 8.59 1.45 -15.45
N PRO A 19 7.56 0.97 -14.76
CA PRO A 19 7.32 1.32 -13.37
C PRO A 19 8.40 0.84 -12.39
N LEU A 20 8.83 1.75 -11.51
CA LEU A 20 9.40 1.49 -10.21
C LEU A 20 8.45 2.12 -9.19
N ALA A 21 7.60 1.32 -8.57
CA ALA A 21 6.40 1.81 -7.90
C ALA A 21 6.08 1.03 -6.60
N ASP A 22 4.96 1.39 -5.98
CA ASP A 22 4.40 0.70 -4.81
C ASP A 22 5.39 0.60 -3.63
N PRO A 23 5.93 1.72 -3.14
CA PRO A 23 6.88 1.69 -2.04
C PRO A 23 6.24 1.14 -0.76
N THR A 24 7.02 0.39 0.02
CA THR A 24 6.68 0.04 1.40
C THR A 24 7.93 0.00 2.27
N THR A 25 7.84 0.43 3.52
CA THR A 25 9.00 0.67 4.37
C THR A 25 8.96 -0.11 5.67
N ALA A 26 10.15 -0.41 6.19
CA ALA A 26 10.34 -1.05 7.48
C ALA A 26 11.49 -0.37 8.23
N VAL A 27 11.30 -0.09 9.52
CA VAL A 27 12.39 0.30 10.41
C VAL A 27 13.09 -0.97 10.89
N LEU A 28 14.40 -1.06 10.63
CA LEU A 28 15.23 -2.19 11.04
C LEU A 28 15.66 -2.05 12.52
N ASP A 29 16.14 -3.14 13.10
CA ASP A 29 16.55 -3.18 14.50
C ASP A 29 17.74 -2.22 14.82
N ASP A 30 18.54 -1.88 13.81
CA ASP A 30 19.64 -0.90 13.90
C ASP A 30 19.19 0.55 13.65
N GLY A 31 17.90 0.78 13.44
CA GLY A 31 17.31 2.09 13.21
C GLY A 31 17.31 2.55 11.74
N ARG A 32 17.96 1.81 10.85
CA ARG A 32 17.88 2.11 9.41
C ARG A 32 16.49 1.82 8.86
N ILE A 33 16.19 2.41 7.72
CA ILE A 33 14.92 2.24 7.02
C ILE A 33 15.19 1.42 5.76
N ARG A 34 14.52 0.27 5.62
CA ARG A 34 14.48 -0.47 4.38
C ARG A 34 13.22 -0.13 3.62
N LEU A 35 13.36 0.23 2.37
CA LEU A 35 12.27 0.41 1.42
C LEU A 35 12.25 -0.79 0.48
N TYR A 36 11.06 -1.34 0.25
CA TYR A 36 10.80 -2.31 -0.81
C TYR A 36 9.95 -1.61 -1.87
N ALA A 37 10.16 -1.99 -3.13
CA ALA A 37 9.38 -1.47 -4.25
C ALA A 37 9.15 -2.56 -5.30
N TYR A 38 8.10 -2.38 -6.09
CA TYR A 38 7.89 -3.16 -7.30
C TYR A 38 8.71 -2.58 -8.44
N ALA A 39 9.55 -3.42 -9.04
CA ALA A 39 10.37 -3.11 -10.22
C ALA A 39 9.85 -3.92 -11.41
N GLN A 40 9.29 -3.26 -12.41
CA GLN A 40 8.69 -3.89 -13.58
C GLN A 40 9.66 -4.82 -14.28
N GLY A 41 9.20 -6.03 -14.58
CA GLY A 41 10.01 -7.07 -15.24
C GLY A 41 11.04 -7.76 -14.33
N ILE A 42 11.24 -7.30 -13.11
CA ILE A 42 12.24 -7.81 -12.16
C ILE A 42 11.56 -8.48 -10.96
N GLY A 43 10.66 -7.79 -10.29
CA GLY A 43 9.97 -8.24 -9.07
C GLY A 43 10.08 -7.25 -7.92
N ILE A 44 10.03 -7.75 -6.68
CA ILE A 44 10.21 -6.88 -5.51
C ILE A 44 11.71 -6.75 -5.20
N VAL A 45 12.16 -5.51 -5.15
CA VAL A 45 13.54 -5.09 -4.84
C VAL A 45 13.58 -4.33 -3.51
N SER A 46 14.76 -4.03 -2.99
CA SER A 46 14.87 -3.19 -1.80
C SER A 46 16.10 -2.29 -1.81
N ALA A 47 16.00 -1.20 -1.07
CA ALA A 47 17.07 -0.27 -0.79
C ALA A 47 17.06 0.10 0.70
N VAL A 48 18.19 0.51 1.24
CA VAL A 48 18.35 0.85 2.66
C VAL A 48 18.81 2.30 2.82
N SER A 49 18.36 2.95 3.90
CA SER A 49 18.66 4.34 4.21
C SER A 49 18.89 4.55 5.71
N ASP A 50 19.84 5.42 6.06
CA ASP A 50 20.09 5.85 7.45
C ASP A 50 19.12 6.99 7.87
N ASN A 51 18.51 7.69 6.94
CA ASN A 51 17.74 8.92 7.19
C ASN A 51 16.33 8.96 6.56
N GLY A 52 15.98 7.94 5.77
CA GLY A 52 14.73 7.87 5.01
C GLY A 52 14.66 8.80 3.79
N LEU A 53 15.76 9.47 3.44
CA LEU A 53 15.80 10.44 2.34
C LEU A 53 16.79 10.07 1.25
N THR A 54 17.83 9.31 1.58
CA THR A 54 18.84 8.83 0.63
C THR A 54 18.95 7.34 0.77
N PHE A 55 18.66 6.62 -0.32
CA PHE A 55 18.63 5.18 -0.34
C PHE A 55 19.78 4.59 -1.13
N THR A 56 20.31 3.47 -0.66
CA THR A 56 21.30 2.64 -1.34
C THR A 56 20.67 1.31 -1.68
N GLU A 57 20.73 0.92 -2.97
CA GLU A 57 20.19 -0.35 -3.45
C GLU A 57 20.82 -1.54 -2.71
N GLU A 58 20.00 -2.50 -2.31
CA GLU A 58 20.46 -3.78 -1.78
C GLU A 58 20.48 -4.82 -2.89
N PRO A 59 21.59 -5.58 -3.05
CA PRO A 59 21.70 -6.54 -4.14
C PRO A 59 20.70 -7.68 -4.03
N GLY A 60 20.20 -8.13 -5.20
CA GLY A 60 19.28 -9.25 -5.36
C GLY A 60 17.82 -8.84 -5.33
N VAL A 61 16.96 -9.78 -5.69
CA VAL A 61 15.50 -9.63 -5.79
C VAL A 61 14.85 -10.34 -4.61
N ARG A 62 13.94 -9.65 -3.93
CA ARG A 62 13.25 -10.15 -2.72
C ARG A 62 12.21 -11.22 -3.09
N ILE A 63 11.40 -10.93 -4.09
CA ILE A 63 10.42 -11.83 -4.68
C ILE A 63 10.53 -11.66 -6.20
N PRO A 64 10.99 -12.69 -6.92
CA PRO A 64 11.22 -12.57 -8.36
C PRO A 64 9.93 -12.61 -9.18
N GLY A 65 9.96 -11.92 -10.33
CA GLY A 65 9.03 -12.10 -11.42
C GLY A 65 7.74 -11.31 -11.33
N ILE A 66 6.89 -11.60 -12.33
CA ILE A 66 5.61 -10.93 -12.58
C ILE A 66 4.51 -11.30 -11.53
N GLU A 67 4.83 -12.14 -10.58
CA GLU A 67 3.86 -12.68 -9.63
C GLU A 67 3.68 -11.81 -8.38
N ALA A 68 4.40 -10.71 -8.26
CA ALA A 68 4.43 -9.91 -7.05
C ALA A 68 4.36 -8.43 -7.41
N GLY A 69 3.18 -7.84 -7.33
CA GLY A 69 2.98 -6.39 -7.39
C GLY A 69 2.51 -5.85 -6.05
N GLN A 70 2.62 -4.55 -5.88
CA GLN A 70 2.06 -3.81 -4.75
C GLN A 70 2.43 -4.42 -3.39
N PRO A 71 3.74 -4.51 -3.09
CA PRO A 71 4.19 -5.10 -1.85
C PRO A 71 3.74 -4.28 -0.63
N ARG A 72 3.52 -4.99 0.49
CA ARG A 72 3.34 -4.35 1.78
C ARG A 72 4.07 -5.16 2.85
N VAL A 73 5.10 -4.55 3.44
CA VAL A 73 5.88 -5.19 4.50
C VAL A 73 5.21 -5.02 5.86
N TRP A 74 5.31 -6.05 6.69
CA TRP A 74 4.87 -6.04 8.08
C TRP A 74 5.88 -6.77 8.98
N ARG A 75 6.17 -6.19 10.16
CA ARG A 75 6.94 -6.88 11.20
C ARG A 75 6.00 -7.77 12.00
N LEU A 76 6.30 -9.06 12.04
CA LEU A 76 5.52 -10.02 12.82
C LEU A 76 5.83 -9.92 14.31
N PRO A 77 4.92 -10.34 15.21
CA PRO A 77 5.16 -10.32 16.65
C PRO A 77 6.37 -11.14 17.11
N ASP A 78 6.76 -12.16 16.33
CA ASP A 78 7.95 -13.00 16.60
C ASP A 78 9.26 -12.40 16.06
N GLY A 79 9.20 -11.21 15.48
CA GLY A 79 10.35 -10.49 14.95
C GLY A 79 10.67 -10.78 13.49
N ARG A 80 10.01 -11.71 12.85
CA ARG A 80 10.15 -11.97 11.40
C ARG A 80 9.47 -10.89 10.57
N TRP A 81 9.76 -10.91 9.27
CA TRP A 81 9.15 -10.02 8.30
C TRP A 81 8.15 -10.77 7.43
N ARG A 82 7.06 -10.13 7.06
CA ARG A 82 6.12 -10.63 6.07
C ARG A 82 5.89 -9.58 5.00
N LEU A 83 6.02 -9.99 3.73
CA LEU A 83 5.58 -9.21 2.57
C LEU A 83 4.26 -9.77 2.07
N TYR A 84 3.24 -8.94 2.03
CA TYR A 84 2.00 -9.19 1.31
C TYR A 84 2.14 -8.64 -0.11
N VAL A 85 1.65 -9.37 -1.09
CA VAL A 85 1.72 -8.97 -2.50
C VAL A 85 0.42 -9.29 -3.21
N SER A 86 0.05 -8.45 -4.15
CA SER A 86 -1.13 -8.70 -5.00
C SER A 86 -0.76 -9.44 -6.27
N LYS A 87 -1.71 -10.27 -6.70
CA LYS A 87 -1.69 -11.02 -7.95
C LYS A 87 -3.02 -10.92 -8.69
N MET A 88 -3.62 -9.76 -8.77
CA MET A 88 -4.94 -9.47 -9.37
C MET A 88 -6.12 -10.22 -8.75
N MET A 89 -6.06 -11.55 -8.62
CA MET A 89 -7.13 -12.38 -8.09
C MET A 89 -6.93 -12.79 -6.65
N GLU A 90 -5.76 -12.51 -6.09
CA GLU A 90 -5.39 -12.94 -4.76
C GLU A 90 -4.35 -12.02 -4.11
N ILE A 91 -4.34 -12.00 -2.79
CA ILE A 91 -3.26 -11.47 -1.97
C ILE A 91 -2.52 -12.66 -1.38
N ALA A 92 -1.27 -12.82 -1.77
CA ALA A 92 -0.35 -13.82 -1.22
C ALA A 92 0.56 -13.19 -0.16
N SER A 93 1.30 -14.00 0.60
CA SER A 93 2.35 -13.50 1.47
C SER A 93 3.59 -14.35 1.44
N PHE A 94 4.70 -13.74 1.84
CA PHE A 94 6.02 -14.34 1.93
C PHE A 94 6.64 -13.94 3.25
N THR A 95 7.26 -14.88 3.95
CA THR A 95 7.88 -14.65 5.27
C THR A 95 9.40 -14.74 5.18
N SER A 96 10.10 -13.90 5.95
CA SER A 96 11.55 -13.80 6.00
C SER A 96 12.06 -13.57 7.42
N GLU A 97 13.21 -14.16 7.77
CA GLU A 97 13.91 -13.92 9.04
C GLU A 97 14.69 -12.60 9.02
N ASP A 98 15.24 -12.22 7.86
CA ASP A 98 16.18 -11.10 7.70
C ASP A 98 15.63 -9.92 6.87
N GLY A 99 14.43 -10.11 6.28
CA GLY A 99 13.83 -9.15 5.36
C GLY A 99 14.50 -9.10 3.98
N LEU A 100 15.38 -10.05 3.66
CA LEU A 100 16.09 -10.12 2.38
C LEU A 100 15.73 -11.39 1.60
N ILE A 101 15.62 -12.51 2.27
CA ILE A 101 15.28 -13.80 1.68
C ILE A 101 13.88 -14.18 2.11
N PHE A 102 12.94 -14.17 1.18
CA PHE A 102 11.54 -14.44 1.43
C PHE A 102 11.11 -15.81 0.92
N THR A 103 10.37 -16.53 1.74
CA THR A 103 9.75 -17.82 1.39
C THR A 103 8.24 -17.66 1.35
N LYS A 104 7.60 -18.15 0.29
CA LYS A 104 6.15 -18.07 0.12
C LYS A 104 5.43 -18.85 1.22
N ASP A 105 4.48 -18.20 1.88
CA ASP A 105 3.57 -18.85 2.82
C ASP A 105 2.56 -19.73 2.06
N SER A 106 2.12 -20.81 2.66
CA SER A 106 1.11 -21.69 2.05
C SER A 106 -0.26 -21.03 2.02
N GLY A 107 -1.00 -21.20 0.92
CA GLY A 107 -2.32 -20.60 0.69
C GLY A 107 -2.28 -19.09 0.45
N ASN A 108 -3.43 -18.53 0.13
CA ASN A 108 -3.62 -17.11 -0.09
C ASN A 108 -4.14 -16.43 1.18
N ARG A 109 -3.82 -15.16 1.34
CA ARG A 109 -4.32 -14.35 2.47
C ARG A 109 -5.76 -13.93 2.23
N LEU A 110 -6.05 -13.52 1.01
CA LEU A 110 -7.38 -13.14 0.56
C LEU A 110 -7.49 -13.47 -0.93
N THR A 111 -8.67 -13.89 -1.38
CA THR A 111 -8.97 -14.06 -2.80
C THR A 111 -10.10 -13.12 -3.24
N ALA A 112 -10.11 -12.77 -4.51
CA ALA A 112 -11.18 -11.99 -5.11
C ALA A 112 -12.54 -12.69 -4.94
N GLU A 113 -12.58 -14.02 -5.09
CA GLU A 113 -13.77 -14.84 -4.87
C GLU A 113 -14.30 -14.70 -3.43
N ALA A 114 -13.43 -14.85 -2.42
CA ALA A 114 -13.80 -14.70 -1.01
C ALA A 114 -14.31 -13.29 -0.68
N ALA A 115 -13.79 -12.28 -1.38
CA ALA A 115 -14.25 -10.89 -1.28
C ALA A 115 -15.51 -10.60 -2.11
N GLY A 116 -15.97 -11.52 -2.93
CA GLY A 116 -17.10 -11.33 -3.85
C GLY A 116 -16.80 -10.34 -4.98
N LEU A 117 -15.55 -10.28 -5.45
CA LEU A 117 -15.02 -9.25 -6.36
C LEU A 117 -14.39 -9.85 -7.61
N PRO A 118 -14.35 -9.10 -8.73
CA PRO A 118 -13.65 -9.53 -9.92
C PRO A 118 -12.13 -9.52 -9.78
N ALA A 119 -11.59 -8.64 -8.94
CA ALA A 119 -10.16 -8.56 -8.64
C ALA A 119 -9.90 -7.77 -7.35
N ILE A 120 -8.78 -8.02 -6.69
CA ILE A 120 -8.30 -7.32 -5.50
C ILE A 120 -6.82 -6.97 -5.65
N SER A 121 -6.42 -5.87 -5.02
CA SER A 121 -5.03 -5.38 -5.11
C SER A 121 -4.65 -4.52 -3.90
N SER A 122 -3.40 -4.07 -3.84
CA SER A 122 -2.89 -3.06 -2.92
C SER A 122 -3.23 -3.34 -1.46
N PRO A 123 -2.80 -4.48 -0.89
CA PRO A 123 -3.02 -4.76 0.52
C PRO A 123 -2.25 -3.78 1.39
N ALA A 124 -2.86 -3.28 2.45
CA ALA A 124 -2.17 -2.49 3.46
C ALA A 124 -2.73 -2.82 4.84
N ILE A 125 -1.87 -2.97 5.83
CA ILE A 125 -2.21 -3.56 7.11
C ILE A 125 -1.97 -2.57 8.24
N VAL A 126 -2.83 -2.62 9.25
CA VAL A 126 -2.67 -1.90 10.51
C VAL A 126 -3.11 -2.79 11.67
N GLU A 127 -2.43 -2.72 12.77
CA GLU A 127 -2.90 -3.29 14.03
C GLU A 127 -3.89 -2.30 14.65
N VAL A 128 -5.17 -2.64 14.60
CA VAL A 128 -6.26 -1.76 15.10
C VAL A 128 -6.48 -1.92 16.60
N GLU A 129 -6.04 -3.04 17.15
CA GLU A 129 -6.11 -3.40 18.55
C GLU A 129 -5.07 -4.49 18.81
N SER A 130 -4.53 -4.59 20.00
CA SER A 130 -3.50 -5.59 20.30
C SER A 130 -3.91 -6.99 19.90
N GLY A 131 -3.15 -7.61 18.99
CA GLY A 131 -3.42 -8.92 18.42
C GLY A 131 -4.60 -8.96 17.44
N ARG A 132 -5.06 -7.82 16.97
CA ARG A 132 -6.09 -7.75 15.92
C ARG A 132 -5.69 -6.79 14.82
N TRP A 133 -5.56 -7.30 13.61
CA TRP A 133 -5.11 -6.58 12.43
C TRP A 133 -6.25 -6.40 11.43
N ARG A 134 -6.22 -5.29 10.74
CA ARG A 134 -7.07 -5.03 9.58
C ARG A 134 -6.22 -4.80 8.34
N MET A 135 -6.57 -5.49 7.27
CA MET A 135 -6.06 -5.26 5.93
C MET A 135 -7.07 -4.42 5.17
N TYR A 136 -6.63 -3.32 4.58
CA TYR A 136 -7.38 -2.61 3.55
C TYR A 136 -6.85 -3.05 2.19
N TYR A 137 -7.72 -3.08 1.20
CA TYR A 137 -7.37 -3.47 -0.16
C TYR A 137 -8.19 -2.69 -1.17
N SER A 138 -7.66 -2.52 -2.39
CA SER A 138 -8.37 -1.95 -3.52
C SER A 138 -9.09 -3.03 -4.31
N THR A 139 -10.22 -2.64 -4.91
CA THR A 139 -10.80 -3.38 -6.02
C THR A 139 -10.25 -2.82 -7.33
N LEU A 140 -10.14 -3.65 -8.37
CA LEU A 140 -10.06 -3.13 -9.72
C LEU A 140 -11.46 -2.70 -10.20
N ALA A 141 -11.51 -2.00 -11.34
CA ALA A 141 -12.76 -1.46 -11.88
C ALA A 141 -13.90 -2.49 -11.84
N ILE A 142 -14.97 -2.15 -11.13
CA ILE A 142 -16.15 -3.01 -11.00
C ILE A 142 -17.03 -2.77 -12.22
N PRO A 143 -17.42 -3.82 -12.98
CA PRO A 143 -18.32 -3.67 -14.10
C PRO A 143 -19.63 -2.98 -13.69
N GLY A 144 -20.00 -1.92 -14.40
CA GLY A 144 -21.20 -1.13 -14.09
C GLY A 144 -21.04 -0.06 -13.02
N ALA A 145 -19.91 0.01 -12.34
CA ALA A 145 -19.54 1.18 -11.56
C ALA A 145 -19.23 2.35 -12.53
N GLY A 146 -19.53 3.57 -12.11
CA GLY A 146 -19.27 4.78 -12.91
C GLY A 146 -17.79 4.96 -13.25
N PRO A 147 -17.42 6.01 -13.98
CA PRO A 147 -16.03 6.30 -14.33
C PRO A 147 -15.16 6.31 -13.08
N GLY A 148 -14.15 5.49 -13.04
CA GLY A 148 -13.25 5.37 -11.90
C GLY A 148 -13.63 4.32 -10.86
N GLY A 149 -14.69 3.58 -10.97
CA GLY A 149 -15.31 2.58 -10.07
C GLY A 149 -14.45 1.70 -9.17
N LYS A 150 -13.31 2.20 -8.70
CA LYS A 150 -12.44 1.53 -7.74
C LYS A 150 -12.89 1.87 -6.32
N ARG A 151 -12.87 0.86 -5.47
CA ARG A 151 -13.32 0.93 -4.07
C ARG A 151 -12.27 0.35 -3.16
N SER A 152 -12.31 0.73 -1.91
CA SER A 152 -11.52 0.07 -0.87
C SER A 152 -12.42 -0.76 0.03
N GLY A 153 -12.06 -2.03 0.18
CA GLY A 153 -12.63 -2.94 1.16
C GLY A 153 -11.68 -3.18 2.33
N SER A 154 -12.09 -4.00 3.29
CA SER A 154 -11.20 -4.45 4.35
C SER A 154 -11.49 -5.90 4.78
N ALA A 155 -10.51 -6.50 5.45
CA ALA A 155 -10.60 -7.80 6.09
C ALA A 155 -9.88 -7.77 7.43
N THR A 156 -10.33 -8.56 8.40
CA THR A 156 -9.77 -8.61 9.76
C THR A 156 -9.10 -9.95 10.01
N SER A 157 -8.00 -9.95 10.79
CA SER A 157 -7.24 -11.14 11.18
C SER A 157 -6.77 -11.04 12.63
N THR A 158 -6.57 -12.21 13.27
CA THR A 158 -5.92 -12.35 14.58
C THR A 158 -4.61 -13.14 14.51
N ASP A 159 -4.19 -13.60 13.33
CA ASP A 159 -2.99 -14.39 13.12
C ASP A 159 -2.12 -13.91 11.95
N LEU A 160 -2.56 -12.85 11.24
CA LEU A 160 -1.92 -12.29 10.04
C LEU A 160 -1.84 -13.29 8.85
N LEU A 161 -2.48 -14.44 8.95
CA LEU A 161 -2.52 -15.49 7.93
C LEU A 161 -3.93 -15.74 7.40
N THR A 162 -4.91 -15.78 8.30
CA THR A 162 -6.32 -16.01 7.98
C THR A 162 -7.07 -14.69 8.06
N TRP A 163 -7.77 -14.33 7.00
CA TRP A 163 -8.46 -13.03 6.89
C TRP A 163 -9.94 -13.24 6.63
N THR A 164 -10.77 -12.54 7.40
CA THR A 164 -12.23 -12.51 7.24
C THR A 164 -12.63 -11.16 6.65
N VAL A 165 -13.33 -11.18 5.52
CA VAL A 165 -13.80 -9.95 4.86
C VAL A 165 -14.78 -9.20 5.74
N ASP A 166 -14.54 -7.93 5.95
CA ASP A 166 -15.47 -7.04 6.64
C ASP A 166 -16.61 -6.63 5.68
N PRO A 167 -17.87 -6.60 6.11
CA PRO A 167 -18.98 -6.23 5.23
C PRO A 167 -18.94 -4.75 4.82
N GLY A 168 -19.35 -4.47 3.58
CA GLY A 168 -19.46 -3.11 3.02
C GLY A 168 -18.11 -2.52 2.58
N TRP A 169 -18.18 -1.31 2.04
CA TRP A 169 -17.04 -0.58 1.48
C TRP A 169 -16.51 0.44 2.49
N ARG A 170 -15.20 0.66 2.45
CA ARG A 170 -14.52 1.68 3.26
C ARG A 170 -14.53 3.03 2.56
N LEU A 171 -14.15 3.01 1.29
CA LEU A 171 -14.06 4.17 0.42
C LEU A 171 -14.55 3.81 -0.98
N GLY A 172 -14.92 4.83 -1.77
CA GLY A 172 -15.34 4.70 -3.14
C GLY A 172 -16.85 4.52 -3.31
N GLU A 173 -17.30 4.26 -4.52
CA GLU A 173 -18.72 4.13 -4.83
C GLU A 173 -19.44 3.08 -3.95
N GLY A 174 -20.52 3.48 -3.32
CA GLY A 174 -21.30 2.65 -2.38
C GLY A 174 -20.79 2.67 -0.94
N ALA A 175 -19.72 3.40 -0.63
CA ALA A 175 -19.36 3.73 0.74
C ALA A 175 -20.34 4.77 1.31
N PRO A 176 -20.58 4.76 2.64
CA PRO A 176 -21.60 5.62 3.22
C PRO A 176 -21.38 7.13 3.02
N TYR A 177 -20.13 7.56 2.95
CA TYR A 177 -19.80 9.00 2.96
C TYR A 177 -18.85 9.43 1.84
N LEU A 178 -17.98 8.54 1.35
CA LEU A 178 -16.92 8.83 0.40
C LEU A 178 -17.11 7.98 -0.84
N THR A 179 -17.74 8.56 -1.86
CA THR A 179 -18.31 7.84 -3.02
C THR A 179 -17.47 7.92 -4.30
N ASP A 180 -16.40 8.71 -4.31
CA ASP A 180 -15.49 8.80 -5.46
C ASP A 180 -14.53 7.61 -5.53
N SER A 181 -13.82 7.46 -6.65
CA SER A 181 -12.79 6.44 -6.82
C SER A 181 -11.73 6.52 -5.71
N ALA A 182 -11.37 5.37 -5.13
CA ALA A 182 -10.36 5.28 -4.08
C ALA A 182 -9.45 4.06 -4.32
N GLU A 183 -8.16 4.33 -4.44
CA GLU A 183 -7.14 3.34 -4.79
C GLU A 183 -5.99 3.35 -3.79
N HIS A 184 -5.30 2.22 -3.68
CA HIS A 184 -4.07 2.07 -2.92
C HIS A 184 -4.19 2.59 -1.48
N PRO A 185 -5.14 2.06 -0.69
CA PRO A 185 -5.38 2.53 0.67
C PRO A 185 -4.19 2.21 1.56
N PHE A 186 -3.73 3.19 2.33
CA PHE A 186 -2.69 3.02 3.35
C PHE A 186 -3.19 3.48 4.71
N PRO A 187 -3.37 2.58 5.69
CA PRO A 187 -3.85 2.92 7.01
C PRO A 187 -2.73 3.37 7.94
N VAL A 188 -3.03 4.32 8.79
CA VAL A 188 -2.20 4.72 9.94
C VAL A 188 -3.08 4.74 11.16
N LEU A 189 -2.68 4.04 12.22
CA LEU A 189 -3.30 4.20 13.54
C LEU A 189 -2.71 5.46 14.20
N ASP A 190 -3.56 6.43 14.44
CA ASP A 190 -3.20 7.67 15.12
C ASP A 190 -3.15 7.46 16.64
N GLU A 191 -2.52 8.39 17.37
CA GLU A 191 -2.31 8.26 18.82
C GLU A 191 -3.61 8.28 19.64
N ASP A 192 -4.66 8.88 19.09
CA ASP A 192 -5.99 8.93 19.69
C ASP A 192 -6.83 7.67 19.40
N GLY A 193 -6.25 6.66 18.70
CA GLY A 193 -6.92 5.42 18.32
C GLY A 193 -7.75 5.52 17.04
N THR A 194 -7.80 6.67 16.40
CA THR A 194 -8.44 6.80 15.08
C THR A 194 -7.58 6.19 13.98
N VAL A 195 -8.22 5.71 12.91
CA VAL A 195 -7.54 5.25 11.70
C VAL A 195 -7.60 6.33 10.64
N SER A 196 -6.44 6.83 10.25
CA SER A 196 -6.27 7.63 9.04
C SER A 196 -6.02 6.71 7.86
N LEU A 197 -6.80 6.84 6.80
CA LEU A 197 -6.60 6.09 5.56
C LEU A 197 -6.17 7.04 4.46
N PHE A 198 -4.94 6.89 4.00
CA PHE A 198 -4.41 7.61 2.84
C PHE A 198 -4.72 6.80 1.58
N TYR A 199 -5.07 7.46 0.48
CA TYR A 199 -5.44 6.78 -0.76
C TYR A 199 -5.35 7.70 -1.97
N GLY A 200 -5.09 7.12 -3.13
CA GLY A 200 -5.16 7.82 -4.41
C GLY A 200 -6.60 8.05 -4.84
N LYS A 201 -6.91 9.24 -5.31
CA LYS A 201 -8.20 9.61 -5.91
C LYS A 201 -7.97 10.16 -7.29
N PHE A 202 -8.57 9.52 -8.27
CA PHE A 202 -8.49 9.92 -9.67
C PHE A 202 -9.86 10.34 -10.17
N ARG A 203 -9.86 11.36 -10.98
CA ARG A 203 -11.06 12.06 -11.39
C ARG A 203 -12.02 11.18 -12.17
N ALA A 204 -13.22 11.03 -11.66
CA ALA A 204 -14.32 10.38 -12.36
C ALA A 204 -15.07 11.35 -13.30
N SER A 205 -15.00 12.65 -13.07
CA SER A 205 -15.76 13.67 -13.82
C SER A 205 -15.02 15.01 -13.94
N PRO A 206 -15.14 15.73 -15.05
CA PRO A 206 -14.63 17.09 -15.18
C PRO A 206 -15.23 18.02 -14.10
N GLY A 207 -14.38 18.79 -13.42
CA GLY A 207 -14.80 19.75 -12.39
C GLY A 207 -14.93 19.19 -10.97
N GLY A 208 -14.59 17.91 -10.77
CA GLY A 208 -14.49 17.28 -9.44
C GLY A 208 -13.28 17.74 -8.63
N ALA A 209 -13.06 17.09 -7.48
CA ALA A 209 -11.89 17.29 -6.64
C ALA A 209 -10.59 17.00 -7.42
N PRO A 210 -9.44 17.62 -7.06
CA PRO A 210 -8.15 17.37 -7.72
C PRO A 210 -7.78 15.88 -7.68
N ASP A 211 -7.11 15.39 -8.73
CA ASP A 211 -6.47 14.11 -8.69
C ASP A 211 -5.30 14.15 -7.69
N GLY A 212 -5.04 13.04 -6.99
CA GLY A 212 -3.92 12.94 -6.08
C GLY A 212 -4.21 12.22 -4.79
N LEU A 213 -3.37 12.48 -3.77
CA LEU A 213 -3.43 11.81 -2.49
C LEU A 213 -4.42 12.48 -1.53
N TYR A 214 -5.30 11.68 -0.97
CA TYR A 214 -6.31 12.07 0.01
C TYR A 214 -6.10 11.35 1.35
N ARG A 215 -6.69 11.90 2.40
CA ARG A 215 -6.77 11.30 3.72
C ARG A 215 -8.22 11.32 4.19
N ALA A 216 -8.71 10.17 4.65
CA ALA A 216 -9.98 10.05 5.36
C ALA A 216 -9.73 9.53 6.79
N ILE A 217 -10.64 9.79 7.72
CA ILE A 217 -10.52 9.46 9.13
C ILE A 217 -11.68 8.59 9.57
N SER A 218 -11.39 7.63 10.44
CA SER A 218 -12.38 6.72 11.03
C SER A 218 -12.08 6.43 12.49
N ALA A 219 -13.10 6.47 13.34
CA ALA A 219 -12.99 6.09 14.74
C ALA A 219 -12.99 4.56 14.96
N ASP A 220 -13.56 3.80 14.01
CA ASP A 220 -13.71 2.34 14.09
C ASP A 220 -12.91 1.57 13.02
N GLY A 221 -12.26 2.30 12.10
CA GLY A 221 -11.58 1.76 10.94
C GLY A 221 -12.51 1.14 9.89
N LEU A 222 -13.82 1.29 10.03
CA LEU A 222 -14.83 0.75 9.13
C LEU A 222 -15.64 1.83 8.43
N THR A 223 -15.97 2.90 9.13
CA THR A 223 -16.73 4.03 8.62
C THR A 223 -15.83 5.25 8.54
N PHE A 224 -15.52 5.69 7.33
CA PHE A 224 -14.62 6.81 7.08
C PHE A 224 -15.39 8.08 6.78
N THR A 225 -14.94 9.19 7.34
CA THR A 225 -15.48 10.54 7.20
C THR A 225 -14.33 11.53 7.08
N GLU A 226 -14.61 12.81 6.97
CA GLU A 226 -13.62 13.90 7.02
C GLU A 226 -12.51 13.78 5.96
N GLU A 227 -12.89 13.57 4.72
CA GLU A 227 -11.96 13.51 3.60
C GLU A 227 -11.24 14.87 3.40
N ALA A 228 -9.91 14.82 3.26
CA ALA A 228 -9.10 15.98 2.95
C ALA A 228 -8.07 15.67 1.86
N TYR A 229 -7.92 16.61 0.90
CA TYR A 229 -6.84 16.58 -0.08
C TYR A 229 -5.51 16.95 0.60
N THR A 230 -4.47 16.15 0.41
CA THR A 230 -3.17 16.36 1.06
C THR A 230 -2.32 17.44 0.39
N GLY A 231 -2.68 17.88 -0.81
CA GLY A 231 -1.89 18.79 -1.63
C GLY A 231 -0.89 18.08 -2.56
N LEU A 232 -0.82 16.75 -2.54
CA LEU A 232 0.06 15.95 -3.40
C LEU A 232 -0.70 15.56 -4.67
N TYR A 233 -0.44 16.29 -5.74
CA TYR A 233 -1.05 16.09 -7.06
C TYR A 233 -0.38 14.89 -7.74
N PHE A 234 -1.15 14.03 -8.37
CA PHE A 234 -0.73 12.73 -8.93
C PHE A 234 -0.08 11.74 -7.95
N GLY A 235 0.03 12.06 -6.67
CA GLY A 235 0.53 11.11 -5.70
C GLY A 235 -0.37 9.88 -5.60
N ASN A 236 0.22 8.70 -5.78
CA ASN A 236 -0.44 7.40 -5.67
C ASN A 236 0.42 6.44 -4.82
N ASP A 237 -0.08 5.25 -4.53
CA ASP A 237 0.62 4.19 -3.81
C ASP A 237 1.29 4.67 -2.50
N PRO A 238 0.54 5.37 -1.61
CA PRO A 238 1.13 6.00 -0.44
C PRO A 238 1.70 4.97 0.53
N GLU A 239 2.83 5.33 1.11
CA GLU A 239 3.43 4.71 2.30
C GLU A 239 3.72 5.80 3.31
N VAL A 240 3.22 5.69 4.52
CA VAL A 240 3.45 6.66 5.59
C VAL A 240 4.31 6.05 6.68
N LEU A 241 5.59 6.40 6.68
CA LEU A 241 6.54 5.98 7.71
C LEU A 241 6.49 6.96 8.88
N ARG A 242 6.29 6.43 10.09
CA ARG A 242 6.46 7.19 11.34
C ARG A 242 7.88 7.00 11.85
N LEU A 243 8.61 8.10 11.98
CA LEU A 243 9.94 8.09 12.55
C LEU A 243 9.89 8.06 14.09
N PRO A 244 10.94 7.57 14.78
CA PRO A 244 11.02 7.61 16.24
C PRO A 244 10.92 9.02 16.83
N THR A 245 11.23 10.05 16.05
CA THR A 245 11.06 11.46 16.42
C THR A 245 9.61 11.94 16.46
N GLY A 246 8.64 11.11 16.03
CA GLY A 246 7.24 11.46 15.84
C GLY A 246 6.91 12.10 14.49
N ASN A 247 7.92 12.49 13.72
CA ASN A 247 7.72 12.96 12.34
C ASN A 247 7.25 11.84 11.43
N ARG A 248 6.54 12.21 10.35
CA ARG A 248 6.11 11.28 9.31
C ARG A 248 6.77 11.62 8.00
N ILE A 249 7.20 10.60 7.27
CA ILE A 249 7.60 10.69 5.86
C ILE A 249 6.51 10.00 5.06
N VAL A 250 6.05 10.63 3.98
CA VAL A 250 5.14 10.03 3.02
C VAL A 250 5.95 9.74 1.76
N TYR A 251 6.07 8.47 1.41
CA TYR A 251 6.54 8.03 0.11
C TYR A 251 5.32 7.77 -0.77
N TYR A 252 5.42 8.07 -2.03
CA TYR A 252 4.35 7.82 -3.00
C TYR A 252 4.93 7.66 -4.40
N GLY A 253 4.22 6.94 -5.25
CA GLY A 253 4.50 6.91 -6.68
C GLY A 253 4.08 8.24 -7.29
N ASP A 254 4.95 8.79 -8.14
CA ASP A 254 4.67 9.95 -8.96
C ASP A 254 4.87 9.57 -10.41
N PHE A 255 3.88 9.82 -11.24
CA PHE A 255 3.96 9.48 -12.65
C PHE A 255 4.47 10.69 -13.44
N ASP A 256 5.73 10.61 -13.88
CA ASP A 256 6.30 11.53 -14.85
C ASP A 256 6.14 10.96 -16.28
N PRO A 257 5.31 11.55 -17.15
CA PRO A 257 5.11 11.05 -18.51
C PRO A 257 6.37 11.08 -19.38
N ALA A 258 7.43 11.78 -18.94
CA ALA A 258 8.69 11.84 -19.69
C ALA A 258 9.60 10.62 -19.43
N ILE A 259 9.51 10.01 -18.25
CA ILE A 259 10.39 8.90 -17.83
C ILE A 259 9.63 7.62 -17.44
N GLY A 260 8.31 7.68 -17.32
CA GLY A 260 7.48 6.63 -16.73
C GLY A 260 7.50 6.71 -15.20
N GLY A 261 6.48 6.18 -14.56
CA GLY A 261 6.30 6.30 -13.10
C GLY A 261 7.08 5.30 -12.29
#